data_406e837ca63c2a2a4f33e16d05e42fc6
#
_entry.id   406e837ca63c2a2a4f33e16d05e42fc6
#
_cell.length_a   1.000
_cell.length_b   1.000
_cell.length_c   1.000
_cell.angle_alpha   90.00
_cell.angle_beta   90.00
_cell.angle_gamma   90.00
#
_symmetry.space_group_name_H-M   'P 1'
#
loop_
_entity.id
_entity.type
_entity.pdbx_description
1 polymer ?
#
loop_
_entity_poly.entity_id
_entity_poly.type
_entity_poly.pdbx_seq_one_letter_code
_entity_poly.pdbx_strand_id
1 'polypeptide(L)'
;MISRVIKISLTLALQVRKCKTPAQAASADCNPGCHVGFRIVLSIDLCCLARRKYMFEYIRSHLRYHKENHMSDCITAFEYEGGIVALDSGMVWPLMTACYVLETDDAVALIEVGSNASVERILKVLESRGRRPDEVSHVVVTHVHLDHAGGAGELVARMPNAQFVVHPYGSRHMIDPSRLEASTRDVYGDEAFDAMYGSLKPISPERVLIMEDGDSLEVGSRPLTFMDSPGHARHHFCIWDEQTRGWFTGDTFGISYRQFDTESGAFIFPTTTPVQFDPEPLIASIDRMMERSPDNMYLTHFGRVQDVQRLAEMEKKAIQRLVEIAEQHEGAENRTRAIEVDMMEWLLAGALEHGVSLSESAIREILQDDVVLNTQGIEFWLDHRAQAD
;
A
#
# COMPACT_ATOMS: atom_id res chain seq x y z
N MET A 1 28.66 -11.11 11.90
CA MET A 1 27.31 -11.60 11.48
C MET A 1 27.22 -11.89 9.99
N ILE A 2 27.89 -11.15 9.13
CA ILE A 2 27.91 -11.33 7.66
C ILE A 2 28.39 -12.74 7.21
N SER A 3 29.23 -13.39 7.98
CA SER A 3 29.82 -14.69 7.64
C SER A 3 28.88 -15.91 7.81
N ARG A 4 27.73 -15.77 8.51
CA ARG A 4 26.78 -16.88 8.69
C ARG A 4 25.67 -16.91 7.64
N VAL A 5 25.30 -15.76 7.10
CA VAL A 5 24.26 -15.65 6.06
C VAL A 5 24.75 -16.21 4.72
N ILE A 6 26.04 -16.02 4.42
CA ILE A 6 26.66 -16.56 3.20
C ILE A 6 26.72 -18.11 3.21
N LYS A 7 26.78 -18.73 4.39
CA LYS A 7 26.86 -20.21 4.49
C LYS A 7 25.53 -20.92 4.27
N ILE A 8 24.40 -20.29 4.54
CA ILE A 8 23.06 -20.90 4.39
C ILE A 8 22.63 -20.88 2.92
N SER A 9 22.96 -19.83 2.18
CA SER A 9 22.64 -19.73 0.74
C SER A 9 23.45 -20.70 -0.14
N LEU A 10 24.64 -21.11 0.30
CA LEU A 10 25.47 -22.08 -0.44
C LEU A 10 24.99 -23.54 -0.33
N THR A 11 24.18 -23.85 0.66
CA THR A 11 23.75 -25.28 0.89
C THR A 11 22.49 -25.63 0.08
N LEU A 12 21.69 -24.69 -0.34
CA LEU A 12 20.49 -24.94 -1.17
C LEU A 12 20.77 -24.98 -2.69
N ALA A 13 21.90 -24.45 -3.16
CA ALA A 13 22.26 -24.45 -4.57
C ALA A 13 22.95 -25.73 -5.07
N LEU A 14 23.17 -26.72 -4.19
CA LEU A 14 23.85 -27.99 -4.49
C LEU A 14 22.90 -29.17 -4.73
N GLN A 15 21.65 -28.95 -5.08
CA GLN A 15 20.82 -30.02 -5.67
C GLN A 15 21.08 -30.16 -7.16
N VAL A 16 22.13 -30.87 -7.40
CA VAL A 16 22.71 -31.38 -8.61
C VAL A 16 21.66 -32.04 -9.52
N ARG A 17 21.63 -31.64 -10.78
CA ARG A 17 21.16 -32.47 -11.87
C ARG A 17 22.08 -33.71 -12.00
N LYS A 18 21.65 -34.85 -11.55
CA LYS A 18 22.25 -36.16 -11.92
C LYS A 18 21.88 -36.44 -13.38
N CYS A 19 22.87 -36.38 -14.26
CA CYS A 19 22.75 -36.96 -15.58
C CYS A 19 22.56 -38.47 -15.46
N LYS A 20 21.49 -38.99 -16.04
CA LYS A 20 21.30 -40.41 -16.32
C LYS A 20 22.06 -40.74 -17.60
N THR A 21 22.98 -41.66 -17.59
CA THR A 21 23.02 -42.99 -18.20
C THR A 21 24.46 -43.50 -18.20
N PRO A 22 24.70 -44.74 -17.78
CA PRO A 22 25.98 -45.39 -17.89
C PRO A 22 25.97 -46.29 -19.14
N ALA A 23 26.45 -45.80 -20.26
CA ALA A 23 26.83 -46.64 -21.38
C ALA A 23 27.66 -45.79 -22.35
N GLN A 24 28.97 -45.72 -22.09
CA GLN A 24 30.04 -45.49 -23.05
C GLN A 24 31.31 -45.02 -22.29
N ALA A 25 31.94 -45.95 -21.61
CA ALA A 25 33.29 -45.77 -21.14
C ALA A 25 34.07 -47.05 -21.46
N ALA A 26 34.57 -47.10 -22.67
CA ALA A 26 35.67 -48.01 -23.01
C ALA A 26 36.37 -47.46 -24.25
N SER A 27 37.38 -46.62 -24.04
CA SER A 27 38.62 -46.61 -24.80
C SER A 27 39.56 -45.51 -24.26
N ALA A 28 40.74 -45.96 -23.96
CA ALA A 28 41.82 -45.24 -23.33
C ALA A 28 42.29 -44.02 -24.17
N ASP A 29 42.68 -42.95 -23.43
CA ASP A 29 44.02 -42.35 -23.47
C ASP A 29 44.02 -41.17 -22.50
N CYS A 30 44.69 -41.34 -21.37
CA CYS A 30 44.96 -40.29 -20.38
C CYS A 30 46.11 -39.41 -20.87
N ASN A 31 45.83 -38.13 -21.11
CA ASN A 31 46.86 -37.09 -21.20
C ASN A 31 46.76 -36.20 -19.97
N PRO A 32 47.80 -36.01 -19.15
CA PRO A 32 47.74 -35.23 -17.92
C PRO A 32 47.93 -33.75 -18.24
N GLY A 33 46.85 -33.00 -18.28
CA GLY A 33 46.89 -31.55 -18.53
C GLY A 33 45.55 -30.85 -18.65
N CYS A 34 44.45 -31.50 -18.36
CA CYS A 34 43.13 -30.84 -18.48
C CYS A 34 42.73 -30.20 -17.14
N HIS A 35 43.07 -28.93 -16.96
CA HIS A 35 42.45 -28.10 -15.93
C HIS A 35 40.99 -27.85 -16.34
N VAL A 36 40.06 -28.59 -15.75
CA VAL A 36 38.62 -28.32 -15.83
C VAL A 36 38.36 -27.06 -14.98
N GLY A 37 38.39 -25.93 -15.61
CA GLY A 37 37.93 -24.68 -15.02
C GLY A 37 36.42 -24.72 -14.84
N PHE A 38 35.94 -25.00 -13.66
CA PHE A 38 34.54 -24.78 -13.30
C PHE A 38 34.28 -23.25 -13.26
N ARG A 39 33.69 -22.71 -14.31
CA ARG A 39 33.11 -21.38 -14.28
C ARG A 39 31.74 -21.51 -13.62
N ILE A 40 31.70 -21.28 -12.30
CA ILE A 40 30.43 -21.08 -11.58
C ILE A 40 29.92 -19.70 -11.99
N VAL A 41 28.93 -19.65 -12.86
CA VAL A 41 28.20 -18.41 -13.12
C VAL A 41 27.20 -18.28 -11.97
N LEU A 42 27.60 -17.59 -10.92
CA LEU A 42 26.71 -17.08 -9.88
C LEU A 42 26.00 -15.83 -10.46
N SER A 43 24.90 -16.02 -11.14
CA SER A 43 23.96 -14.92 -11.33
C SER A 43 23.19 -14.77 -10.01
N ILE A 44 23.80 -14.16 -9.03
CA ILE A 44 23.08 -13.58 -7.91
C ILE A 44 22.42 -12.35 -8.49
N ASP A 45 21.11 -12.28 -8.38
CA ASP A 45 20.36 -11.07 -8.77
C ASP A 45 20.78 -9.93 -7.81
N LEU A 46 21.86 -9.24 -8.18
CA LEU A 46 22.43 -8.10 -7.44
C LEU A 46 21.39 -6.99 -7.25
N CYS A 47 20.37 -6.95 -8.12
CA CYS A 47 19.26 -6.02 -8.03
C CYS A 47 18.37 -6.32 -6.80
N CYS A 48 18.06 -7.60 -6.55
CA CYS A 48 17.26 -8.01 -5.40
C CYS A 48 17.99 -7.75 -4.07
N LEU A 49 19.30 -7.97 -4.01
CA LEU A 49 20.12 -7.67 -2.83
C LEU A 49 20.32 -6.17 -2.58
N ALA A 50 20.43 -5.38 -3.64
CA ALA A 50 20.51 -3.92 -3.55
C ALA A 50 19.17 -3.33 -3.08
N ARG A 51 18.05 -3.82 -3.59
CA ARG A 51 16.69 -3.42 -3.18
C ARG A 51 16.43 -3.72 -1.69
N ARG A 52 16.78 -4.93 -1.22
CA ARG A 52 16.68 -5.28 0.20
C ARG A 52 17.57 -4.39 1.07
N LYS A 53 18.74 -4.00 0.60
CA LYS A 53 19.65 -3.12 1.34
C LYS A 53 19.15 -1.69 1.41
N TYR A 54 18.57 -1.16 0.32
CA TYR A 54 17.98 0.18 0.28
C TYR A 54 16.76 0.29 1.18
N MET A 55 15.83 -0.65 1.06
CA MET A 55 14.65 -0.74 1.93
C MET A 55 15.05 -0.86 3.40
N PHE A 56 16.10 -1.60 3.70
CA PHE A 56 16.61 -1.80 5.07
C PHE A 56 17.27 -0.53 5.64
N GLU A 57 18.03 0.22 4.86
CA GLU A 57 18.64 1.49 5.28
C GLU A 57 17.58 2.57 5.47
N TYR A 58 16.58 2.61 4.61
CA TYR A 58 15.40 3.48 4.71
C TYR A 58 14.61 3.20 5.99
N ILE A 59 14.19 1.95 6.21
CA ILE A 59 13.46 1.56 7.43
C ILE A 59 14.30 1.85 8.68
N ARG A 60 15.61 1.64 8.66
CA ARG A 60 16.50 2.01 9.77
C ARG A 60 16.53 3.51 10.04
N SER A 61 16.55 4.34 9.02
CA SER A 61 16.54 5.81 9.19
C SER A 61 15.22 6.27 9.79
N HIS A 62 14.10 5.69 9.36
CA HIS A 62 12.75 6.01 9.85
C HIS A 62 12.44 5.41 11.22
N LEU A 63 12.93 4.19 11.52
CA LEU A 63 12.88 3.65 12.89
C LEU A 63 13.71 4.47 13.87
N ARG A 64 14.80 5.11 13.42
CA ARG A 64 15.57 6.05 14.23
C ARG A 64 14.80 7.34 14.45
N TYR A 65 14.14 7.88 13.42
CA TYR A 65 13.23 9.03 13.51
C TYR A 65 12.08 8.77 14.48
N HIS A 66 11.45 7.58 14.44
CA HIS A 66 10.42 7.19 15.40
C HIS A 66 10.95 7.07 16.85
N LYS A 67 12.14 6.51 17.05
CA LYS A 67 12.74 6.41 18.39
C LYS A 67 13.09 7.79 18.99
N GLU A 68 13.49 8.74 18.17
CA GLU A 68 13.87 10.09 18.59
C GLU A 68 12.64 11.00 18.76
N ASN A 69 11.53 10.74 18.05
CA ASN A 69 10.31 11.55 18.07
C ASN A 69 9.12 10.94 18.85
N HIS A 70 9.32 9.85 19.61
CA HIS A 70 8.30 9.26 20.50
C HIS A 70 7.83 10.20 21.63
N MET A 71 8.27 11.46 21.67
CA MET A 71 7.97 12.41 22.73
C MET A 71 6.87 13.44 22.42
N SER A 72 6.12 13.33 21.32
CA SER A 72 4.92 14.14 21.17
C SER A 72 3.69 13.27 21.46
N ASP A 73 3.11 13.45 22.65
CA ASP A 73 1.80 12.88 23.02
C ASP A 73 0.64 13.46 22.17
N CYS A 74 0.94 14.39 21.26
CA CYS A 74 -0.05 15.06 20.42
C CYS A 74 -0.21 14.29 19.09
N ILE A 75 -1.40 13.72 18.89
CA ILE A 75 -1.78 13.09 17.64
C ILE A 75 -2.31 14.17 16.71
N THR A 76 -1.73 14.30 15.53
CA THR A 76 -2.27 15.21 14.50
C THR A 76 -3.60 14.67 14.00
N ALA A 77 -4.64 15.47 14.13
CA ALA A 77 -5.98 15.14 13.68
C ALA A 77 -6.63 16.38 13.04
N PHE A 78 -7.46 16.13 12.02
CA PHE A 78 -8.18 17.15 11.25
C PHE A 78 -9.67 16.87 11.39
N GLU A 79 -10.40 17.86 11.88
CA GLU A 79 -11.85 17.78 11.96
C GLU A 79 -12.49 18.33 10.69
N TYR A 80 -13.41 17.56 10.12
CA TYR A 80 -14.19 17.94 8.95
C TYR A 80 -15.68 18.01 9.29
N GLU A 81 -16.45 18.67 8.44
CA GLU A 81 -17.90 18.74 8.59
C GLU A 81 -18.51 17.33 8.58
N GLY A 82 -19.68 17.19 9.21
CA GLY A 82 -20.41 15.94 9.26
C GLY A 82 -19.83 14.92 10.23
N GLY A 83 -19.04 15.34 11.25
CA GLY A 83 -18.52 14.44 12.28
C GLY A 83 -17.42 13.51 11.77
N ILE A 84 -16.66 13.92 10.76
CA ILE A 84 -15.51 13.17 10.25
C ILE A 84 -14.23 13.73 10.84
N VAL A 85 -13.39 12.87 11.39
CA VAL A 85 -12.07 13.20 11.90
C VAL A 85 -11.04 12.33 11.21
N ALA A 86 -10.11 12.94 10.46
CA ALA A 86 -8.93 12.24 9.96
C ALA A 86 -7.81 12.37 10.98
N LEU A 87 -7.19 11.28 11.36
CA LEU A 87 -6.00 11.27 12.22
C LEU A 87 -4.81 10.63 11.49
N ASP A 88 -3.64 11.18 11.77
CA ASP A 88 -2.39 10.58 11.32
C ASP A 88 -2.19 9.21 11.98
N SER A 89 -2.09 8.17 11.17
CA SER A 89 -1.91 6.80 11.62
C SER A 89 -0.58 6.59 12.38
N GLY A 90 0.40 7.47 12.14
CA GLY A 90 1.77 7.35 12.67
C GLY A 90 2.61 6.32 11.93
N MET A 91 2.23 5.93 10.73
CA MET A 91 2.98 4.99 9.91
C MET A 91 4.11 5.72 9.18
N VAL A 92 5.29 5.16 9.22
CA VAL A 92 6.54 5.56 8.58
C VAL A 92 6.93 7.03 8.81
N TRP A 93 6.22 8.02 8.27
CA TRP A 93 6.42 9.45 8.54
C TRP A 93 5.09 10.16 8.84
N PRO A 94 5.12 11.38 9.43
CA PRO A 94 3.89 12.12 9.74
C PRO A 94 3.06 12.44 8.50
N LEU A 95 1.75 12.20 8.59
CA LEU A 95 0.78 12.46 7.53
C LEU A 95 1.02 11.61 6.25
N MET A 96 1.55 10.39 6.40
CA MET A 96 1.64 9.44 5.31
C MET A 96 0.29 8.76 5.06
N THR A 97 -0.33 8.20 6.12
CA THR A 97 -1.64 7.55 6.04
C THR A 97 -2.59 8.07 7.10
N ALA A 98 -3.85 8.23 6.74
CA ALA A 98 -4.93 8.66 7.59
C ALA A 98 -5.80 7.47 8.01
N CYS A 99 -6.24 7.48 9.28
CA CYS A 99 -7.39 6.73 9.74
C CYS A 99 -8.53 7.72 9.96
N TYR A 100 -9.79 7.27 9.85
CA TYR A 100 -10.94 8.15 10.02
C TYR A 100 -11.84 7.67 11.15
N VAL A 101 -12.28 8.62 11.96
CA VAL A 101 -13.39 8.44 12.90
C VAL A 101 -14.60 9.14 12.31
N LEU A 102 -15.67 8.39 12.10
CA LEU A 102 -16.98 8.89 11.68
C LEU A 102 -17.90 8.87 12.88
N GLU A 103 -18.33 10.03 13.33
CA GLU A 103 -19.21 10.18 14.48
C GLU A 103 -20.62 10.58 14.06
N THR A 104 -21.59 9.92 14.65
CA THR A 104 -22.98 10.34 14.66
C THR A 104 -23.43 10.58 16.11
N ASP A 105 -24.68 11.03 16.31
CA ASP A 105 -25.21 11.25 17.65
C ASP A 105 -25.22 9.96 18.51
N ASP A 106 -25.42 8.81 17.86
CA ASP A 106 -25.69 7.52 18.49
C ASP A 106 -24.72 6.40 18.14
N ALA A 107 -23.76 6.63 17.25
CA ALA A 107 -22.79 5.62 16.86
C ALA A 107 -21.45 6.21 16.43
N VAL A 108 -20.42 5.36 16.42
CA VAL A 108 -19.10 5.66 15.88
C VAL A 108 -18.68 4.55 14.91
N ALA A 109 -18.11 4.91 13.78
CA ALA A 109 -17.41 3.98 12.91
C ALA A 109 -15.96 4.42 12.71
N LEU A 110 -15.08 3.46 12.49
CA LEU A 110 -13.71 3.69 12.02
C LEU A 110 -13.63 3.31 10.56
N ILE A 111 -13.02 4.15 9.74
CA ILE A 111 -12.76 3.87 8.33
C ILE A 111 -11.26 4.02 8.11
N GLU A 112 -10.62 2.99 7.56
CA GLU A 112 -9.18 2.84 7.51
C GLU A 112 -8.55 2.84 8.91
N VAL A 113 -7.73 1.87 9.20
CA VAL A 113 -7.24 1.69 10.57
C VAL A 113 -5.71 1.55 10.66
N GLY A 114 -5.03 1.70 9.54
CA GLY A 114 -3.59 1.66 9.51
C GLY A 114 -2.99 0.33 9.95
N SER A 115 -1.82 0.39 10.54
CA SER A 115 -1.10 -0.76 11.11
C SER A 115 -1.42 -0.94 12.61
N ASN A 116 -0.83 -1.95 13.24
CA ASN A 116 -0.95 -2.14 14.69
C ASN A 116 -0.44 -0.92 15.51
N ALA A 117 0.51 -0.15 14.97
CA ALA A 117 0.98 1.07 15.62
C ALA A 117 -0.09 2.16 15.69
N SER A 118 -1.06 2.15 14.77
CA SER A 118 -2.16 3.12 14.72
C SER A 118 -3.22 2.89 15.80
N VAL A 119 -3.30 1.67 16.33
CA VAL A 119 -4.36 1.27 17.28
C VAL A 119 -4.41 2.18 18.52
N GLU A 120 -3.28 2.40 19.17
CA GLU A 120 -3.23 3.26 20.35
C GLU A 120 -3.52 4.73 20.02
N ARG A 121 -3.19 5.18 18.81
CA ARG A 121 -3.51 6.53 18.33
C ARG A 121 -5.02 6.70 18.14
N ILE A 122 -5.67 5.73 17.51
CA ILE A 122 -7.14 5.72 17.33
C ILE A 122 -7.83 5.73 18.68
N LEU A 123 -7.41 4.89 19.63
CA LEU A 123 -8.01 4.84 20.97
C LEU A 123 -7.85 6.15 21.74
N LYS A 124 -6.68 6.80 21.67
CA LYS A 124 -6.46 8.13 22.27
C LYS A 124 -7.34 9.20 21.63
N VAL A 125 -7.55 9.16 20.31
CA VAL A 125 -8.46 10.10 19.64
C VAL A 125 -9.89 9.88 20.10
N LEU A 126 -10.37 8.63 20.16
CA LEU A 126 -11.70 8.31 20.69
C LEU A 126 -11.85 8.83 22.12
N GLU A 127 -10.89 8.55 23.01
CA GLU A 127 -10.90 9.01 24.41
C GLU A 127 -10.96 10.55 24.50
N SER A 128 -10.13 11.26 23.71
CA SER A 128 -10.11 12.73 23.67
C SER A 128 -11.45 13.35 23.22
N ARG A 129 -12.24 12.58 22.48
CA ARG A 129 -13.57 12.94 22.01
C ARG A 129 -14.69 12.46 22.94
N GLY A 130 -14.32 11.85 24.08
CA GLY A 130 -15.27 11.30 25.05
C GLY A 130 -15.99 10.03 24.58
N ARG A 131 -15.44 9.37 23.55
CA ARG A 131 -15.98 8.12 23.02
C ARG A 131 -15.28 6.91 23.62
N ARG A 132 -16.04 5.86 23.88
CA ARG A 132 -15.53 4.59 24.42
C ARG A 132 -15.44 3.54 23.30
N PRO A 133 -14.54 2.55 23.41
CA PRO A 133 -14.43 1.46 22.44
C PRO A 133 -15.72 0.66 22.22
N ASP A 134 -16.59 0.57 23.23
CA ASP A 134 -17.90 -0.14 23.13
C ASP A 134 -18.98 0.64 22.39
N GLU A 135 -18.73 1.93 22.06
CA GLU A 135 -19.60 2.75 21.22
C GLU A 135 -19.26 2.62 19.72
N VAL A 136 -18.12 2.01 19.39
CA VAL A 136 -17.75 1.75 18.00
C VAL A 136 -18.57 0.60 17.46
N SER A 137 -19.39 0.89 16.46
CA SER A 137 -20.29 -0.08 15.81
C SER A 137 -19.61 -0.82 14.66
N HIS A 138 -18.71 -0.16 13.93
CA HIS A 138 -18.09 -0.72 12.74
C HIS A 138 -16.61 -0.31 12.62
N VAL A 139 -15.80 -1.26 12.16
CA VAL A 139 -14.42 -1.06 11.69
C VAL A 139 -14.42 -1.40 10.22
N VAL A 140 -14.24 -0.41 9.36
CA VAL A 140 -14.38 -0.52 7.90
C VAL A 140 -13.01 -0.32 7.26
N VAL A 141 -12.64 -1.15 6.30
CA VAL A 141 -11.43 -0.94 5.49
C VAL A 141 -11.79 -0.98 4.01
N THR A 142 -11.23 -0.06 3.23
CA THR A 142 -11.48 -0.03 1.78
C THR A 142 -10.93 -1.26 1.09
N HIS A 143 -9.79 -1.73 1.56
CA HIS A 143 -9.15 -2.96 1.10
C HIS A 143 -8.19 -3.51 2.17
N VAL A 144 -7.53 -4.65 1.89
CA VAL A 144 -6.76 -5.37 2.94
C VAL A 144 -5.25 -5.22 2.83
N HIS A 145 -4.73 -4.17 2.18
CA HIS A 145 -3.32 -3.82 2.35
C HIS A 145 -3.06 -3.42 3.79
N LEU A 146 -1.85 -3.67 4.29
CA LEU A 146 -1.60 -3.62 5.74
C LEU A 146 -1.49 -2.21 6.31
N ASP A 147 -1.27 -1.23 5.49
CA ASP A 147 -1.32 0.19 5.84
C ASP A 147 -2.76 0.73 5.97
N HIS A 148 -3.75 -0.07 5.55
CA HIS A 148 -5.20 0.18 5.72
C HIS A 148 -5.81 -0.73 6.77
N ALA A 149 -5.47 -2.02 6.78
CA ALA A 149 -6.17 -3.06 7.54
C ALA A 149 -5.30 -3.75 8.60
N GLY A 150 -4.00 -3.45 8.69
CA GLY A 150 -3.08 -4.15 9.59
C GLY A 150 -3.47 -4.11 11.06
N GLY A 151 -4.07 -3.01 11.51
CA GLY A 151 -4.58 -2.82 12.88
C GLY A 151 -5.97 -3.37 13.15
N ALA A 152 -6.70 -3.83 12.12
CA ALA A 152 -8.12 -4.17 12.24
C ALA A 152 -8.41 -5.27 13.26
N GLY A 153 -7.62 -6.35 13.24
CA GLY A 153 -7.83 -7.47 14.17
C GLY A 153 -7.63 -7.08 15.63
N GLU A 154 -6.66 -6.21 15.92
CA GLU A 154 -6.42 -5.70 17.28
C GLU A 154 -7.54 -4.75 17.70
N LEU A 155 -8.00 -3.85 16.82
CA LEU A 155 -9.11 -2.93 17.11
C LEU A 155 -10.41 -3.69 17.36
N VAL A 156 -10.79 -4.63 16.48
CA VAL A 156 -12.01 -5.44 16.66
C VAL A 156 -11.99 -6.22 17.99
N ALA A 157 -10.82 -6.69 18.43
CA ALA A 157 -10.70 -7.36 19.70
C ALA A 157 -10.90 -6.42 20.92
N ARG A 158 -10.59 -5.13 20.77
CA ARG A 158 -10.77 -4.09 21.81
C ARG A 158 -12.14 -3.41 21.76
N MET A 159 -12.90 -3.60 20.69
CA MET A 159 -14.19 -2.97 20.43
C MET A 159 -15.29 -4.05 20.43
N PRO A 160 -15.87 -4.38 21.59
CA PRO A 160 -16.72 -5.59 21.75
C PRO A 160 -17.96 -5.57 20.86
N ASN A 161 -18.47 -4.40 20.52
CA ASN A 161 -19.70 -4.25 19.72
C ASN A 161 -19.42 -4.03 18.21
N ALA A 162 -18.18 -3.77 17.82
CA ALA A 162 -17.86 -3.47 16.43
C ALA A 162 -17.94 -4.70 15.52
N GLN A 163 -18.52 -4.54 14.34
CA GLN A 163 -18.35 -5.47 13.23
C GLN A 163 -17.25 -4.99 12.30
N PHE A 164 -16.50 -5.92 11.75
CA PHE A 164 -15.47 -5.63 10.75
C PHE A 164 -16.10 -5.70 9.36
N VAL A 165 -16.00 -4.61 8.61
CA VAL A 165 -16.61 -4.44 7.30
C VAL A 165 -15.53 -4.50 6.23
N VAL A 166 -15.72 -5.38 5.25
CA VAL A 166 -14.69 -5.68 4.25
C VAL A 166 -15.29 -6.15 2.93
N HIS A 167 -14.55 -5.91 1.84
CA HIS A 167 -14.86 -6.43 0.52
C HIS A 167 -14.87 -7.98 0.49
N PRO A 168 -15.73 -8.66 -0.31
CA PRO A 168 -15.83 -10.13 -0.37
C PRO A 168 -14.47 -10.83 -0.55
N TYR A 169 -13.65 -10.34 -1.48
CA TYR A 169 -12.32 -10.93 -1.76
C TYR A 169 -11.29 -10.68 -0.67
N GLY A 170 -11.50 -9.68 0.20
CA GLY A 170 -10.64 -9.35 1.32
C GLY A 170 -10.90 -10.18 2.58
N SER A 171 -12.14 -10.62 2.80
CA SER A 171 -12.62 -11.20 4.05
C SER A 171 -11.77 -12.38 4.54
N ARG A 172 -11.43 -13.31 3.64
CA ARG A 172 -10.60 -14.48 3.96
C ARG A 172 -9.22 -14.13 4.53
N HIS A 173 -8.65 -13.02 4.07
CA HIS A 173 -7.32 -12.56 4.49
C HIS A 173 -7.34 -11.94 5.89
N MET A 174 -8.49 -11.50 6.36
CA MET A 174 -8.65 -10.96 7.71
C MET A 174 -9.14 -12.02 8.71
N ILE A 175 -9.86 -13.03 8.23
CA ILE A 175 -10.24 -14.20 9.03
C ILE A 175 -9.01 -15.09 9.30
N ASP A 176 -8.18 -15.33 8.28
CA ASP A 176 -6.91 -16.02 8.38
C ASP A 176 -5.80 -15.20 7.70
N PRO A 177 -5.08 -14.33 8.45
CA PRO A 177 -4.08 -13.45 7.88
C PRO A 177 -2.74 -14.14 7.55
N SER A 178 -2.58 -15.44 7.78
CA SER A 178 -1.31 -16.15 7.64
C SER A 178 -0.69 -16.01 6.25
N ARG A 179 -1.49 -16.08 5.19
CA ARG A 179 -1.01 -15.91 3.80
C ARG A 179 -0.65 -14.47 3.49
N LEU A 180 -1.47 -13.53 3.97
CA LEU A 180 -1.22 -12.09 3.80
C LEU A 180 0.08 -11.69 4.50
N GLU A 181 0.27 -12.15 5.73
CA GLU A 181 1.51 -11.94 6.49
C GLU A 181 2.72 -12.54 5.77
N ALA A 182 2.64 -13.80 5.33
CA ALA A 182 3.73 -14.45 4.63
C ALA A 182 4.12 -13.71 3.34
N SER A 183 3.14 -13.34 2.51
CA SER A 183 3.41 -12.62 1.25
C SER A 183 3.98 -11.23 1.47
N THR A 184 3.55 -10.52 2.51
CA THR A 184 4.09 -9.19 2.85
C THR A 184 5.52 -9.31 3.42
N ARG A 185 5.80 -10.34 4.21
CA ARG A 185 7.17 -10.65 4.68
C ARG A 185 8.11 -10.99 3.53
N ASP A 186 7.64 -11.66 2.49
CA ASP A 186 8.43 -11.94 1.29
C ASP A 186 8.83 -10.63 0.56
N VAL A 187 7.97 -9.60 0.57
CA VAL A 187 8.23 -8.29 -0.04
C VAL A 187 9.19 -7.46 0.80
N TYR A 188 8.87 -7.26 2.08
CA TYR A 188 9.59 -6.32 2.96
C TYR A 188 10.72 -6.97 3.78
N GLY A 189 10.65 -8.28 4.02
CA GLY A 189 11.50 -9.02 4.94
C GLY A 189 10.99 -8.98 6.38
N ASP A 190 11.41 -9.95 7.19
CA ASP A 190 10.88 -10.16 8.56
C ASP A 190 11.08 -8.95 9.48
N GLU A 191 12.29 -8.37 9.52
CA GLU A 191 12.60 -7.26 10.42
C GLU A 191 11.78 -6.01 10.08
N ALA A 192 11.57 -5.73 8.78
CA ALA A 192 10.79 -4.60 8.31
C ALA A 192 9.30 -4.80 8.57
N PHE A 193 8.80 -6.00 8.29
CA PHE A 193 7.43 -6.37 8.57
C PHE A 193 7.11 -6.21 10.07
N ASP A 194 7.93 -6.77 10.94
CA ASP A 194 7.72 -6.71 12.40
C ASP A 194 7.74 -5.26 12.92
N ALA A 195 8.57 -4.41 12.32
CA ALA A 195 8.67 -3.00 12.70
C ALA A 195 7.48 -2.16 12.23
N MET A 196 6.95 -2.42 11.02
CA MET A 196 5.85 -1.65 10.43
C MET A 196 4.47 -2.14 10.87
N TYR A 197 4.28 -3.47 10.91
CA TYR A 197 2.97 -4.08 11.07
C TYR A 197 2.81 -4.92 12.34
N GLY A 198 3.91 -5.43 12.91
CA GLY A 198 3.84 -6.37 14.02
C GLY A 198 3.22 -7.72 13.61
N SER A 199 2.47 -8.35 14.50
CA SER A 199 1.74 -9.59 14.18
C SER A 199 0.28 -9.28 13.85
N LEU A 200 -0.23 -9.87 12.78
CA LEU A 200 -1.62 -9.71 12.39
C LEU A 200 -2.53 -10.60 13.24
N LYS A 201 -3.58 -10.01 13.81
CA LYS A 201 -4.55 -10.73 14.63
C LYS A 201 -5.74 -11.16 13.76
N PRO A 202 -6.11 -12.46 13.72
CA PRO A 202 -7.26 -12.93 12.98
C PRO A 202 -8.57 -12.36 13.55
N ILE A 203 -9.54 -12.12 12.66
CA ILE A 203 -10.88 -11.66 13.03
C ILE A 203 -11.83 -12.86 12.94
N SER A 204 -12.60 -13.08 14.01
CA SER A 204 -13.56 -14.16 14.07
C SER A 204 -14.67 -14.00 13.00
N PRO A 205 -15.01 -15.04 12.23
CA PRO A 205 -15.93 -14.95 11.09
C PRO A 205 -17.28 -14.32 11.43
N GLU A 206 -17.80 -14.53 12.64
CA GLU A 206 -19.06 -13.94 13.12
C GLU A 206 -18.99 -12.43 13.35
N ARG A 207 -17.80 -11.85 13.36
CA ARG A 207 -17.56 -10.41 13.47
C ARG A 207 -17.31 -9.76 12.11
N VAL A 208 -17.29 -10.53 11.02
CA VAL A 208 -17.03 -10.05 9.66
C VAL A 208 -18.34 -9.80 8.94
N LEU A 209 -18.50 -8.58 8.47
CA LEU A 209 -19.60 -8.15 7.61
C LEU A 209 -19.05 -7.90 6.20
N ILE A 210 -19.58 -8.61 5.23
CA ILE A 210 -19.17 -8.49 3.82
C ILE A 210 -20.10 -7.50 3.14
N MET A 211 -19.52 -6.52 2.40
CA MET A 211 -20.26 -5.56 1.58
C MET A 211 -19.90 -5.73 0.12
N GLU A 212 -20.92 -5.79 -0.73
CA GLU A 212 -20.82 -5.87 -2.17
C GLU A 212 -21.14 -4.51 -2.82
N ASP A 213 -20.98 -4.43 -4.15
CA ASP A 213 -21.31 -3.21 -4.91
C ASP A 213 -22.77 -2.80 -4.75
N GLY A 214 -22.99 -1.56 -4.31
CA GLY A 214 -24.33 -1.02 -4.09
C GLY A 214 -24.93 -1.28 -2.71
N ASP A 215 -24.28 -2.09 -1.86
CA ASP A 215 -24.74 -2.31 -0.48
C ASP A 215 -24.69 -1.02 0.34
N SER A 216 -25.51 -0.96 1.39
CA SER A 216 -25.56 0.15 2.32
C SER A 216 -25.39 -0.31 3.76
N LEU A 217 -24.68 0.47 4.55
CA LEU A 217 -24.43 0.26 5.97
C LEU A 217 -24.89 1.48 6.76
N GLU A 218 -25.68 1.26 7.82
CA GLU A 218 -26.09 2.34 8.71
C GLU A 218 -25.09 2.52 9.87
N VAL A 219 -24.51 3.71 9.99
CA VAL A 219 -23.74 4.14 11.17
C VAL A 219 -24.64 5.06 11.99
N GLY A 220 -25.35 4.50 12.98
CA GLY A 220 -26.46 5.20 13.58
C GLY A 220 -27.54 5.51 12.52
N SER A 221 -27.87 6.79 12.36
CA SER A 221 -28.82 7.26 11.35
C SER A 221 -28.18 7.63 10.00
N ARG A 222 -26.89 7.38 9.83
CA ARG A 222 -26.11 7.82 8.66
C ARG A 222 -25.82 6.65 7.70
N PRO A 223 -26.43 6.61 6.51
CA PRO A 223 -26.17 5.59 5.52
C PRO A 223 -24.85 5.83 4.82
N LEU A 224 -24.05 4.77 4.67
CA LEU A 224 -22.86 4.70 3.83
C LEU A 224 -23.11 3.70 2.72
N THR A 225 -22.84 4.06 1.47
CA THR A 225 -23.03 3.19 0.29
C THR A 225 -21.66 2.72 -0.22
N PHE A 226 -21.54 1.42 -0.48
CA PHE A 226 -20.33 0.80 -0.99
C PHE A 226 -20.34 0.71 -2.50
N MET A 227 -19.18 0.94 -3.12
CA MET A 227 -18.97 0.84 -4.55
C MET A 227 -17.72 0.01 -4.82
N ASP A 228 -17.87 -1.14 -5.48
CA ASP A 228 -16.73 -1.92 -5.96
C ASP A 228 -15.84 -1.06 -6.86
N SER A 229 -14.56 -1.00 -6.55
CA SER A 229 -13.60 -0.11 -7.20
C SER A 229 -12.28 -0.82 -7.52
N PRO A 230 -12.33 -1.79 -8.47
CA PRO A 230 -11.12 -2.50 -8.91
C PRO A 230 -10.15 -1.58 -9.65
N GLY A 231 -8.91 -2.04 -9.75
CA GLY A 231 -7.84 -1.37 -10.50
C GLY A 231 -6.60 -1.12 -9.66
N HIS A 232 -6.74 -0.69 -8.40
CA HIS A 232 -5.64 -0.74 -7.43
C HIS A 232 -5.52 -2.16 -6.84
N ALA A 233 -6.63 -2.71 -6.36
CA ALA A 233 -6.74 -4.08 -5.87
C ALA A 233 -8.12 -4.67 -6.20
N ARG A 234 -8.19 -6.01 -6.37
CA ARG A 234 -9.47 -6.72 -6.63
C ARG A 234 -10.37 -6.80 -5.41
N HIS A 235 -9.85 -6.51 -4.23
CA HIS A 235 -10.56 -6.52 -2.95
C HIS A 235 -10.79 -5.11 -2.43
N HIS A 236 -11.01 -4.16 -3.33
CA HIS A 236 -11.16 -2.74 -3.02
C HIS A 236 -12.58 -2.26 -3.30
N PHE A 237 -13.13 -1.49 -2.36
CA PHE A 237 -14.33 -0.68 -2.56
C PHE A 237 -14.10 0.75 -2.06
N CYS A 238 -14.81 1.70 -2.65
CA CYS A 238 -14.94 3.06 -2.12
C CYS A 238 -16.26 3.20 -1.38
N ILE A 239 -16.32 4.13 -0.40
CA ILE A 239 -17.47 4.31 0.47
C ILE A 239 -18.03 5.71 0.30
N TRP A 240 -19.27 5.80 -0.16
CA TRP A 240 -19.98 7.07 -0.34
C TRP A 240 -20.69 7.49 0.93
N ASP A 241 -20.49 8.73 1.30
CA ASP A 241 -21.19 9.41 2.36
C ASP A 241 -22.05 10.54 1.77
N GLU A 242 -23.35 10.34 1.77
CA GLU A 242 -24.30 11.31 1.22
C GLU A 242 -24.31 12.62 2.02
N GLN A 243 -24.09 12.56 3.33
CA GLN A 243 -24.15 13.76 4.19
C GLN A 243 -23.10 14.80 3.84
N THR A 244 -21.89 14.36 3.52
CA THR A 244 -20.78 15.24 3.13
C THR A 244 -20.56 15.29 1.63
N ARG A 245 -21.38 14.53 0.86
CA ARG A 245 -21.18 14.32 -0.58
C ARG A 245 -19.72 13.92 -0.87
N GLY A 246 -19.20 12.98 -0.09
CA GLY A 246 -17.80 12.60 -0.10
C GLY A 246 -17.59 11.11 -0.23
N TRP A 247 -16.46 10.73 -0.86
CA TRP A 247 -16.00 9.37 -0.95
C TRP A 247 -14.83 9.13 0.02
N PHE A 248 -14.88 8.06 0.79
CA PHE A 248 -13.67 7.46 1.34
C PHE A 248 -13.10 6.56 0.26
N THR A 249 -11.96 6.94 -0.27
CA THR A 249 -11.48 6.44 -1.56
C THR A 249 -10.48 5.30 -1.46
N GLY A 250 -9.94 5.03 -0.25
CA GLY A 250 -8.75 4.20 -0.17
C GLY A 250 -7.70 4.72 -1.15
N ASP A 251 -7.18 3.81 -1.97
CA ASP A 251 -6.12 4.08 -2.93
C ASP A 251 -6.61 4.30 -4.38
N THR A 252 -7.92 4.14 -4.61
CA THR A 252 -8.51 4.32 -5.95
C THR A 252 -8.35 5.75 -6.48
N PHE A 253 -8.36 6.76 -5.60
CA PHE A 253 -8.20 8.17 -6.00
C PHE A 253 -6.78 8.70 -5.77
N GLY A 254 -5.79 7.80 -5.64
CA GLY A 254 -4.37 8.13 -5.56
C GLY A 254 -3.90 8.69 -4.21
N ILE A 255 -2.71 9.25 -4.24
CA ILE A 255 -1.95 9.77 -3.10
C ILE A 255 -1.82 11.29 -3.21
N SER A 256 -2.03 12.01 -2.10
CA SER A 256 -1.87 13.46 -2.04
C SER A 256 -1.22 13.89 -0.72
N TYR A 257 0.10 13.89 -0.68
CA TYR A 257 0.83 14.32 0.52
C TYR A 257 0.71 15.81 0.76
N ARG A 258 0.43 16.20 2.01
CA ARG A 258 0.24 17.61 2.40
C ARG A 258 1.46 18.48 2.18
N GLN A 259 2.67 17.89 2.13
CA GLN A 259 3.92 18.58 1.80
C GLN A 259 3.96 19.14 0.37
N PHE A 260 3.09 18.62 -0.51
CA PHE A 260 2.97 19.05 -1.91
C PHE A 260 1.81 20.02 -2.15
N ASP A 261 1.07 20.40 -1.12
CA ASP A 261 0.02 21.41 -1.24
C ASP A 261 0.61 22.79 -1.58
N THR A 262 -0.05 23.49 -2.47
CA THR A 262 0.33 24.83 -2.92
C THR A 262 -0.90 25.77 -2.95
N GLU A 263 -0.72 27.01 -3.36
CA GLU A 263 -1.83 27.91 -3.63
C GLU A 263 -2.76 27.41 -4.76
N SER A 264 -2.24 26.54 -5.63
CA SER A 264 -3.01 25.84 -6.68
C SER A 264 -3.82 24.64 -6.15
N GLY A 265 -3.76 24.37 -4.85
CA GLY A 265 -4.44 23.28 -4.19
C GLY A 265 -3.58 22.02 -4.01
N ALA A 266 -4.21 20.86 -3.89
CA ALA A 266 -3.54 19.58 -3.71
C ALA A 266 -2.85 19.10 -5.00
N PHE A 267 -1.72 18.42 -4.83
CA PHE A 267 -1.04 17.63 -5.86
C PHE A 267 -1.41 16.17 -5.65
N ILE A 268 -1.76 15.43 -6.70
CA ILE A 268 -2.17 14.03 -6.62
C ILE A 268 -1.42 13.18 -7.64
N PHE A 269 -1.15 11.94 -7.30
CA PHE A 269 -0.51 10.95 -8.17
C PHE A 269 -0.97 9.53 -7.81
N PRO A 270 -0.96 8.59 -8.77
CA PRO A 270 -1.49 7.25 -8.56
C PRO A 270 -0.60 6.36 -7.71
N THR A 271 -1.23 5.40 -7.05
CA THR A 271 -0.56 4.25 -6.44
C THR A 271 -0.89 2.99 -7.21
N THR A 272 0.15 2.32 -7.70
CA THR A 272 0.07 1.13 -8.55
C THR A 272 0.75 -0.08 -7.91
N THR A 273 0.54 -0.25 -6.59
CA THR A 273 1.21 -1.29 -5.82
C THR A 273 1.03 -2.70 -6.41
N PRO A 274 2.06 -3.58 -6.31
CA PRO A 274 1.95 -4.95 -6.79
C PRO A 274 0.95 -5.76 -5.97
N VAL A 275 0.18 -6.67 -6.54
CA VAL A 275 0.29 -7.40 -7.81
C VAL A 275 -1.02 -7.36 -8.60
N GLN A 276 -1.86 -6.37 -8.37
CA GLN A 276 -3.24 -6.32 -8.87
C GLN A 276 -3.58 -5.04 -9.61
N PHE A 277 -2.58 -4.18 -9.84
CA PHE A 277 -2.78 -2.95 -10.61
C PHE A 277 -3.30 -3.26 -12.01
N ASP A 278 -4.38 -2.56 -12.38
CA ASP A 278 -4.98 -2.59 -13.72
C ASP A 278 -5.50 -1.19 -14.06
N PRO A 279 -4.90 -0.49 -15.05
CA PRO A 279 -5.19 0.91 -15.33
C PRO A 279 -6.61 1.16 -15.84
N GLU A 280 -7.18 0.27 -16.65
CA GLU A 280 -8.52 0.47 -17.23
C GLU A 280 -9.61 0.39 -16.15
N PRO A 281 -9.70 -0.65 -15.31
CA PRO A 281 -10.63 -0.67 -14.19
C PRO A 281 -10.42 0.47 -13.19
N LEU A 282 -9.16 0.91 -12.96
CA LEU A 282 -8.87 2.02 -12.05
C LEU A 282 -9.47 3.34 -12.56
N ILE A 283 -9.26 3.66 -13.84
CA ILE A 283 -9.86 4.84 -14.49
C ILE A 283 -11.40 4.74 -14.46
N ALA A 284 -11.96 3.57 -14.78
CA ALA A 284 -13.41 3.35 -14.73
C ALA A 284 -13.98 3.52 -13.31
N SER A 285 -13.26 3.11 -12.27
CA SER A 285 -13.65 3.32 -10.87
C SER A 285 -13.68 4.81 -10.51
N ILE A 286 -12.67 5.59 -10.96
CA ILE A 286 -12.66 7.04 -10.78
C ILE A 286 -13.86 7.69 -11.50
N ASP A 287 -14.14 7.30 -12.75
CA ASP A 287 -15.27 7.86 -13.51
C ASP A 287 -16.62 7.55 -12.81
N ARG A 288 -16.80 6.33 -12.27
CA ARG A 288 -18.00 5.97 -11.47
C ARG A 288 -18.13 6.84 -10.20
N MET A 289 -17.03 7.12 -9.50
CA MET A 289 -17.10 8.04 -8.35
C MET A 289 -17.59 9.43 -8.77
N MET A 290 -17.12 9.92 -9.93
CA MET A 290 -17.48 11.25 -10.45
C MET A 290 -18.94 11.37 -10.89
N GLU A 291 -19.64 10.28 -11.20
CA GLU A 291 -21.08 10.28 -11.53
C GLU A 291 -21.95 10.88 -10.40
N ARG A 292 -21.52 10.74 -9.13
CA ARG A 292 -22.23 11.33 -7.98
C ARG A 292 -21.91 12.81 -7.76
N SER A 293 -21.04 13.42 -8.59
CA SER A 293 -20.59 14.80 -8.44
C SER A 293 -20.15 15.11 -7.00
N PRO A 294 -19.11 14.43 -6.51
CA PRO A 294 -18.65 14.58 -5.13
C PRO A 294 -18.04 15.96 -4.86
N ASP A 295 -18.21 16.44 -3.63
CA ASP A 295 -17.60 17.69 -3.15
C ASP A 295 -16.27 17.41 -2.43
N ASN A 296 -16.11 16.18 -1.89
CA ASN A 296 -14.97 15.78 -1.08
C ASN A 296 -14.46 14.39 -1.47
N MET A 297 -13.13 14.20 -1.43
CA MET A 297 -12.48 12.90 -1.41
C MET A 297 -11.68 12.77 -0.11
N TYR A 298 -11.93 11.72 0.66
CA TYR A 298 -11.23 11.38 1.88
C TYR A 298 -10.22 10.28 1.55
N LEU A 299 -8.99 10.69 1.27
CA LEU A 299 -7.89 9.80 0.86
C LEU A 299 -7.27 9.12 2.07
N THR A 300 -6.83 7.90 1.93
CA THR A 300 -5.95 7.30 2.94
C THR A 300 -4.59 7.97 2.93
N HIS A 301 -4.05 8.35 1.79
CA HIS A 301 -2.76 9.04 1.62
C HIS A 301 -2.91 10.49 1.06
N PHE A 302 -3.21 11.53 1.73
CA PHE A 302 -3.55 11.83 3.09
C PHE A 302 -4.74 12.80 3.15
N GLY A 303 -5.81 12.33 3.83
CA GLY A 303 -6.86 13.22 4.29
C GLY A 303 -7.81 13.75 3.21
N ARG A 304 -8.61 14.77 3.57
CA ARG A 304 -9.59 15.34 2.66
C ARG A 304 -8.96 16.22 1.59
N VAL A 305 -9.35 15.98 0.34
CA VAL A 305 -9.11 16.90 -0.78
C VAL A 305 -10.42 17.36 -1.39
N GLN A 306 -10.40 18.57 -1.94
CA GLN A 306 -11.49 19.23 -2.65
C GLN A 306 -10.99 19.62 -4.05
N ASP A 307 -11.78 20.35 -4.85
CA ASP A 307 -11.50 20.56 -6.28
C ASP A 307 -11.42 19.22 -7.04
N VAL A 308 -12.38 18.37 -6.70
CA VAL A 308 -12.40 16.95 -7.06
C VAL A 308 -12.35 16.75 -8.56
N GLN A 309 -13.01 17.59 -9.36
CA GLN A 309 -13.01 17.48 -10.82
C GLN A 309 -11.59 17.63 -11.40
N ARG A 310 -10.84 18.63 -10.94
CA ARG A 310 -9.45 18.84 -11.40
C ARG A 310 -8.56 17.67 -11.00
N LEU A 311 -8.71 17.19 -9.76
CA LEU A 311 -7.91 16.09 -9.24
C LEU A 311 -8.23 14.77 -9.96
N ALA A 312 -9.50 14.49 -10.26
CA ALA A 312 -9.88 13.30 -11.04
C ALA A 312 -9.24 13.29 -12.44
N GLU A 313 -9.27 14.44 -13.13
CA GLU A 313 -8.61 14.55 -14.44
C GLU A 313 -7.09 14.45 -14.35
N MET A 314 -6.50 14.99 -13.28
CA MET A 314 -5.06 14.87 -13.01
C MET A 314 -4.67 13.42 -12.76
N GLU A 315 -5.41 12.71 -11.92
CA GLU A 315 -5.17 11.32 -11.56
C GLU A 315 -5.28 10.39 -12.78
N LYS A 316 -6.35 10.51 -13.58
CA LYS A 316 -6.52 9.72 -14.80
C LYS A 316 -5.38 9.93 -15.80
N LYS A 317 -4.94 11.17 -15.99
CA LYS A 317 -3.78 11.48 -16.86
C LYS A 317 -2.49 10.90 -16.29
N ALA A 318 -2.34 10.92 -14.97
CA ALA A 318 -1.19 10.36 -14.30
C ALA A 318 -1.13 8.84 -14.46
N ILE A 319 -2.26 8.12 -14.32
CA ILE A 319 -2.36 6.68 -14.59
C ILE A 319 -1.93 6.38 -16.03
N GLN A 320 -2.47 7.11 -17.01
CA GLN A 320 -2.10 6.94 -18.42
C GLN A 320 -0.61 7.18 -18.66
N ARG A 321 -0.04 8.21 -18.00
CA ARG A 321 1.38 8.51 -18.11
C ARG A 321 2.27 7.40 -17.55
N LEU A 322 1.89 6.79 -16.43
CA LEU A 322 2.61 5.65 -15.88
C LEU A 322 2.60 4.45 -16.83
N VAL A 323 1.46 4.18 -17.47
CA VAL A 323 1.34 3.16 -18.53
C VAL A 323 2.29 3.46 -19.69
N GLU A 324 2.30 4.70 -20.21
CA GLU A 324 3.22 5.11 -21.28
C GLU A 324 4.70 4.91 -20.91
N ILE A 325 5.10 5.30 -19.69
CA ILE A 325 6.47 5.11 -19.21
C ILE A 325 6.82 3.61 -19.19
N ALA A 326 5.92 2.77 -18.70
CA ALA A 326 6.11 1.33 -18.65
C ALA A 326 6.28 0.72 -20.06
N GLU A 327 5.41 1.08 -21.01
CA GLU A 327 5.44 0.60 -22.37
C GLU A 327 6.69 1.04 -23.15
N GLN A 328 7.17 2.27 -22.89
CA GLN A 328 8.42 2.78 -23.47
C GLN A 328 9.63 1.91 -23.09
N HIS A 329 9.59 1.27 -21.95
CA HIS A 329 10.69 0.47 -21.41
C HIS A 329 10.44 -1.03 -21.42
N GLU A 330 9.34 -1.52 -22.00
CA GLU A 330 8.94 -2.94 -21.96
C GLU A 330 10.05 -3.90 -22.39
N GLY A 331 10.78 -3.59 -23.45
CA GLY A 331 11.87 -4.40 -23.99
C GLY A 331 13.27 -4.03 -23.49
N ALA A 332 13.41 -3.10 -22.55
CA ALA A 332 14.71 -2.61 -22.12
C ALA A 332 15.43 -3.63 -21.23
N GLU A 333 16.76 -3.78 -21.40
CA GLU A 333 17.59 -4.69 -20.59
C GLU A 333 17.52 -4.36 -19.08
N ASN A 334 17.46 -3.06 -18.74
CA ASN A 334 17.34 -2.57 -17.36
C ASN A 334 15.97 -1.91 -17.12
N ARG A 335 14.88 -2.58 -17.55
CA ARG A 335 13.50 -2.07 -17.55
C ARG A 335 13.11 -1.40 -16.22
N THR A 336 13.25 -2.11 -15.11
CA THR A 336 12.91 -1.60 -13.78
C THR A 336 13.57 -0.25 -13.49
N ARG A 337 14.89 -0.16 -13.70
CA ARG A 337 15.62 1.08 -13.42
C ARG A 337 15.24 2.22 -14.36
N ALA A 338 14.96 1.92 -15.61
CA ALA A 338 14.51 2.91 -16.57
C ALA A 338 13.14 3.48 -16.22
N ILE A 339 12.18 2.62 -15.81
CA ILE A 339 10.87 3.04 -15.33
C ILE A 339 10.99 3.89 -14.05
N GLU A 340 11.78 3.44 -13.05
CA GLU A 340 12.01 4.22 -11.81
C GLU A 340 12.54 5.63 -12.11
N VAL A 341 13.51 5.74 -13.02
CA VAL A 341 14.11 7.03 -13.37
C VAL A 341 13.09 7.94 -14.03
N ASP A 342 12.42 7.47 -15.07
CA ASP A 342 11.47 8.29 -15.83
C ASP A 342 10.24 8.65 -14.98
N MET A 343 9.77 7.75 -14.13
CA MET A 343 8.68 8.03 -13.18
C MET A 343 9.08 9.10 -12.17
N MET A 344 10.27 8.98 -11.57
CA MET A 344 10.79 9.97 -10.63
C MET A 344 10.94 11.35 -11.27
N GLU A 345 11.54 11.42 -12.47
CA GLU A 345 11.72 12.70 -13.17
C GLU A 345 10.38 13.33 -13.56
N TRP A 346 9.41 12.51 -13.98
CA TRP A 346 8.08 12.99 -14.31
C TRP A 346 7.33 13.51 -13.07
N LEU A 347 7.35 12.79 -11.95
CA LEU A 347 6.72 13.23 -10.69
C LEU A 347 7.38 14.50 -10.14
N LEU A 348 8.71 14.56 -10.17
CA LEU A 348 9.45 15.75 -9.75
C LEU A 348 9.09 16.97 -10.60
N ALA A 349 9.09 16.82 -11.94
CA ALA A 349 8.73 17.91 -12.85
C ALA A 349 7.29 18.37 -12.59
N GLY A 350 6.35 17.44 -12.39
CA GLY A 350 4.96 17.75 -12.05
C GLY A 350 4.81 18.50 -10.74
N ALA A 351 5.53 18.09 -9.70
CA ALA A 351 5.51 18.76 -8.40
C ALA A 351 6.07 20.20 -8.49
N LEU A 352 7.16 20.39 -9.21
CA LEU A 352 7.76 21.72 -9.44
C LEU A 352 6.84 22.62 -10.27
N GLU A 353 6.22 22.09 -11.33
CA GLU A 353 5.24 22.82 -12.16
C GLU A 353 3.99 23.19 -11.34
N HIS A 354 3.56 22.32 -10.42
CA HIS A 354 2.47 22.61 -9.48
C HIS A 354 2.81 23.73 -8.48
N GLY A 355 4.08 24.08 -8.35
CA GLY A 355 4.57 25.15 -7.48
C GLY A 355 5.02 24.69 -6.09
N VAL A 356 5.30 23.38 -5.93
CA VAL A 356 5.84 22.86 -4.66
C VAL A 356 7.15 23.55 -4.33
N SER A 357 7.25 24.15 -3.15
CA SER A 357 8.38 24.96 -2.71
C SER A 357 9.53 24.20 -2.06
N LEU A 358 9.41 22.88 -1.95
CA LEU A 358 10.46 22.01 -1.45
C LEU A 358 11.65 21.94 -2.44
N SER A 359 12.85 21.62 -1.92
CA SER A 359 13.99 21.35 -2.80
C SER A 359 13.76 20.06 -3.58
N GLU A 360 14.36 19.95 -4.78
CA GLU A 360 14.29 18.72 -5.59
C GLU A 360 14.72 17.47 -4.80
N SER A 361 15.75 17.59 -3.95
CA SER A 361 16.20 16.48 -3.11
C SER A 361 15.15 16.05 -2.09
N ALA A 362 14.42 16.99 -1.49
CA ALA A 362 13.35 16.68 -0.54
C ALA A 362 12.13 16.06 -1.24
N ILE A 363 11.78 16.55 -2.44
CA ILE A 363 10.71 15.95 -3.25
C ILE A 363 11.07 14.50 -3.62
N ARG A 364 12.31 14.26 -4.08
CA ARG A 364 12.79 12.91 -4.40
C ARG A 364 12.80 11.97 -3.19
N GLU A 365 13.18 12.47 -2.03
CA GLU A 365 13.17 11.70 -0.78
C GLU A 365 11.75 11.26 -0.41
N ILE A 366 10.76 12.15 -0.51
CA ILE A 366 9.36 11.84 -0.22
C ILE A 366 8.80 10.81 -1.21
N LEU A 367 9.10 10.94 -2.51
CA LEU A 367 8.55 10.10 -3.58
C LEU A 367 9.30 8.78 -3.78
N GLN A 368 10.44 8.57 -3.13
CA GLN A 368 11.34 7.45 -3.47
C GLN A 368 10.68 6.09 -3.33
N ASP A 369 9.92 5.88 -2.25
CA ASP A 369 9.29 4.59 -1.99
C ASP A 369 8.07 4.36 -2.87
N ASP A 370 7.29 5.42 -3.13
CA ASP A 370 6.16 5.36 -4.05
C ASP A 370 6.63 5.00 -5.47
N VAL A 371 7.74 5.59 -5.92
CA VAL A 371 8.32 5.25 -7.23
C VAL A 371 8.75 3.79 -7.30
N VAL A 372 9.38 3.27 -6.25
CA VAL A 372 9.81 1.86 -6.20
C VAL A 372 8.61 0.91 -6.20
N LEU A 373 7.60 1.18 -5.36
CA LEU A 373 6.39 0.35 -5.28
C LEU A 373 5.56 0.43 -6.56
N ASN A 374 5.38 1.63 -7.10
CA ASN A 374 4.66 1.83 -8.35
C ASN A 374 5.36 1.15 -9.53
N THR A 375 6.69 1.20 -9.58
CA THR A 375 7.45 0.47 -10.61
C THR A 375 7.19 -1.03 -10.53
N GLN A 376 7.17 -1.61 -9.33
CA GLN A 376 6.90 -3.04 -9.17
C GLN A 376 5.50 -3.43 -9.64
N GLY A 377 4.49 -2.62 -9.31
CA GLY A 377 3.11 -2.88 -9.72
C GLY A 377 2.90 -2.76 -11.22
N ILE A 378 3.51 -1.74 -11.84
CA ILE A 378 3.37 -1.53 -13.27
C ILE A 378 4.17 -2.58 -14.09
N GLU A 379 5.32 -3.04 -13.59
CA GLU A 379 6.05 -4.17 -14.18
C GLU A 379 5.23 -5.46 -14.11
N PHE A 380 4.57 -5.70 -12.96
CA PHE A 380 3.68 -6.85 -12.84
C PHE A 380 2.53 -6.79 -13.84
N TRP A 381 1.91 -5.63 -14.00
CA TRP A 381 0.87 -5.43 -15.00
C TRP A 381 1.37 -5.67 -16.42
N LEU A 382 2.52 -5.11 -16.82
CA LEU A 382 3.13 -5.34 -18.15
C LEU A 382 3.32 -6.84 -18.43
N ASP A 383 3.82 -7.59 -17.46
CA ASP A 383 4.14 -9.01 -17.62
C ASP A 383 2.87 -9.88 -17.69
N HIS A 384 1.71 -9.40 -17.23
CA HIS A 384 0.47 -10.17 -17.12
C HIS A 384 -0.68 -9.66 -18.00
N ARG A 385 -0.57 -8.46 -18.59
CA ARG A 385 -1.64 -7.87 -19.42
C ARG A 385 -2.06 -8.74 -20.59
N ALA A 386 -1.12 -9.47 -21.21
CA ALA A 386 -1.39 -10.38 -22.33
C ALA A 386 -2.07 -11.70 -21.92
N GLN A 387 -2.27 -11.97 -20.62
CA GLN A 387 -2.94 -13.16 -20.11
C GLN A 387 -4.40 -12.88 -19.73
N ALA A 388 -4.83 -11.63 -19.82
CA ALA A 388 -6.19 -11.19 -19.44
C ALA A 388 -7.17 -11.20 -20.63
N ASP A 389 -6.69 -11.38 -21.87
CA ASP A 389 -7.46 -11.61 -23.09
C ASP A 389 -7.65 -13.13 -23.32
#